data_78de981cfab8abf4b5fb3d1e314bbdcf
#
_entry.id   78de981cfab8abf4b5fb3d1e314bbdcf
#
_cell.length_a   1.000
_cell.length_b   1.000
_cell.length_c   1.000
_cell.angle_alpha   90.00
_cell.angle_beta   90.00
_cell.angle_gamma   90.00
#
_symmetry.space_group_name_H-M   'P 1'
#
loop_
_entity.id
_entity.type
_entity.pdbx_description
1 polymer ?
#
loop_
_entity_poly.entity_id
_entity_poly.type
_entity_poly.pdbx_seq_one_letter_code
_entity_poly.pdbx_strand_id
1 'polypeptide(L)'
;MTEPRIGVVGATGAVGPVTLALLAERGFGQVRAFASARSAGSAAPFGDGVLPIEEATPEALGAGDLDLCFFSVGTGLSSELVPAAVRGGALCVDKSSAFRLTEGVPLVVPEVNGERVAAHDGIVANPNCSTIQLVCALGPLHEAAGLRRVRVATYQSASGAGIERMEELRKQAPTDGNVDMDWELEGDEFDEESKLRAETRKIL
;
A
#
# COMPACT_ATOMS: atom_id res chain seq x y z
N MET A 1 25.72 5.45 -9.99
CA MET A 1 24.94 5.09 -8.78
C MET A 1 24.76 3.59 -8.84
N THR A 2 24.97 2.88 -7.74
CA THR A 2 24.69 1.44 -7.66
C THR A 2 23.18 1.24 -7.73
N GLU A 3 22.73 0.15 -8.36
CA GLU A 3 21.33 -0.23 -8.43
C GLU A 3 20.78 -0.50 -7.01
N PRO A 4 19.60 0.03 -6.63
CA PRO A 4 19.04 -0.19 -5.30
C PRO A 4 18.60 -1.64 -5.10
N ARG A 5 18.83 -2.15 -3.89
CA ARG A 5 18.36 -3.47 -3.44
C ARG A 5 16.93 -3.31 -2.92
N ILE A 6 15.98 -3.92 -3.61
CA ILE A 6 14.56 -3.68 -3.37
C ILE A 6 13.90 -4.91 -2.74
N GLY A 7 13.17 -4.70 -1.65
CA GLY A 7 12.28 -5.69 -1.03
C GLY A 7 10.82 -5.47 -1.41
N VAL A 8 10.11 -6.52 -1.83
CA VAL A 8 8.65 -6.49 -2.02
C VAL A 8 8.01 -7.39 -0.97
N VAL A 9 7.40 -6.78 0.04
CA VAL A 9 6.76 -7.47 1.16
C VAL A 9 5.27 -7.61 0.89
N GLY A 10 4.75 -8.84 0.96
CA GLY A 10 3.42 -9.20 0.48
C GLY A 10 3.41 -9.60 -0.99
N ALA A 11 4.50 -10.19 -1.48
CA ALA A 11 4.73 -10.55 -2.88
C ALA A 11 3.67 -11.50 -3.48
N THR A 12 2.97 -12.29 -2.64
CA THR A 12 1.90 -13.24 -3.06
C THR A 12 0.48 -12.69 -2.92
N GLY A 13 0.33 -11.46 -2.41
CA GLY A 13 -0.97 -10.80 -2.28
C GLY A 13 -1.47 -10.24 -3.61
N ALA A 14 -2.65 -9.58 -3.60
CA ALA A 14 -3.26 -9.03 -4.81
C ALA A 14 -2.39 -7.99 -5.54
N VAL A 15 -1.57 -7.23 -4.83
CA VAL A 15 -0.74 -6.13 -5.36
C VAL A 15 0.71 -6.54 -5.58
N GLY A 16 1.20 -7.54 -4.84
CA GLY A 16 2.59 -7.99 -4.90
C GLY A 16 3.06 -8.37 -6.30
N PRO A 17 2.35 -9.25 -7.03
CA PRO A 17 2.72 -9.65 -8.39
C PRO A 17 2.77 -8.47 -9.37
N VAL A 18 1.85 -7.51 -9.23
CA VAL A 18 1.84 -6.28 -10.06
C VAL A 18 3.07 -5.42 -9.76
N THR A 19 3.44 -5.30 -8.48
CA THR A 19 4.65 -4.56 -8.09
C THR A 19 5.90 -5.21 -8.66
N LEU A 20 6.01 -6.53 -8.56
CA LEU A 20 7.14 -7.28 -9.15
C LEU A 20 7.22 -7.11 -10.67
N ALA A 21 6.09 -7.22 -11.38
CA ALA A 21 6.05 -7.02 -12.83
C ALA A 21 6.52 -5.62 -13.23
N LEU A 22 6.03 -4.58 -12.55
CA LEU A 22 6.43 -3.19 -12.81
C LEU A 22 7.91 -2.93 -12.52
N LEU A 23 8.49 -3.55 -11.50
CA LEU A 23 9.91 -3.44 -11.21
C LEU A 23 10.75 -4.09 -12.31
N ALA A 24 10.34 -5.27 -12.78
CA ALA A 24 10.99 -5.96 -13.88
C ALA A 24 10.93 -5.16 -15.19
N GLU A 25 9.75 -4.62 -15.55
CA GLU A 25 9.56 -3.76 -16.72
C GLU A 25 10.43 -2.49 -16.68
N ARG A 26 10.71 -1.97 -15.49
CA ARG A 26 11.59 -0.81 -15.28
C ARG A 26 13.08 -1.16 -15.23
N GLY A 27 13.42 -2.44 -15.38
CA GLY A 27 14.80 -2.91 -15.43
C GLY A 27 15.51 -3.03 -14.08
N PHE A 28 14.75 -3.06 -12.96
CA PHE A 28 15.34 -3.35 -11.65
C PHE A 28 15.65 -4.85 -11.54
N GLY A 29 16.93 -5.19 -11.31
CA GLY A 29 17.40 -6.58 -11.20
C GLY A 29 17.64 -7.06 -9.76
N GLN A 30 17.94 -6.13 -8.84
CA GLN A 30 18.21 -6.47 -7.44
C GLN A 30 16.93 -6.45 -6.60
N VAL A 31 16.03 -7.40 -6.87
CA VAL A 31 14.71 -7.49 -6.20
C VAL A 31 14.62 -8.79 -5.40
N ARG A 32 14.10 -8.71 -4.17
CA ARG A 32 13.76 -9.83 -3.30
C ARG A 32 12.27 -9.82 -2.99
N ALA A 33 11.66 -10.99 -2.98
CA ALA A 33 10.25 -11.19 -2.75
C ALA A 33 10.01 -11.79 -1.37
N PHE A 34 9.19 -11.14 -0.54
CA PHE A 34 8.87 -11.58 0.81
C PHE A 34 7.37 -11.84 0.97
N ALA A 35 7.02 -12.92 1.68
CA ALA A 35 5.64 -13.24 2.02
C ALA A 35 5.57 -13.96 3.39
N SER A 36 4.37 -14.43 3.77
CA SER A 36 4.20 -15.19 5.01
C SER A 36 4.92 -16.53 4.96
N ALA A 37 5.19 -17.14 6.12
CA ALA A 37 5.74 -18.49 6.25
C ALA A 37 5.03 -19.53 5.37
N ARG A 38 3.72 -19.40 5.16
CA ARG A 38 2.93 -20.29 4.30
C ARG A 38 3.38 -20.27 2.83
N SER A 39 3.87 -19.14 2.36
CA SER A 39 4.30 -18.94 0.97
C SER A 39 5.81 -19.00 0.80
N ALA A 40 6.58 -18.96 1.88
CA ALA A 40 8.02 -19.05 1.85
C ALA A 40 8.49 -20.37 1.21
N GLY A 41 9.56 -20.32 0.43
CA GLY A 41 10.08 -21.46 -0.34
C GLY A 41 9.40 -21.69 -1.68
N SER A 42 8.29 -21.00 -2.00
CA SER A 42 7.73 -20.95 -3.34
C SER A 42 8.44 -19.89 -4.21
N ALA A 43 7.98 -19.69 -5.44
CA ALA A 43 8.56 -18.72 -6.36
C ALA A 43 7.50 -17.78 -6.94
N ALA A 44 7.89 -16.53 -7.23
CA ALA A 44 7.06 -15.53 -7.92
C ALA A 44 7.66 -15.21 -9.30
N PRO A 45 6.83 -15.01 -10.34
CA PRO A 45 7.29 -14.53 -11.64
C PRO A 45 7.97 -13.17 -11.54
N PHE A 46 9.09 -13.00 -12.25
CA PHE A 46 9.82 -11.73 -12.33
C PHE A 46 10.55 -11.63 -13.66
N GLY A 47 10.12 -10.73 -14.54
CA GLY A 47 10.61 -10.67 -15.92
C GLY A 47 10.45 -12.01 -16.64
N ASP A 48 11.53 -12.48 -17.28
CA ASP A 48 11.55 -13.79 -17.96
C ASP A 48 11.89 -14.96 -17.02
N GLY A 49 12.05 -14.70 -15.72
CA GLY A 49 12.44 -15.69 -14.71
C GLY A 49 11.50 -15.73 -13.52
N VAL A 50 12.05 -16.20 -12.39
CA VAL A 50 11.34 -16.29 -11.11
C VAL A 50 12.25 -15.83 -9.97
N LEU A 51 11.65 -15.28 -8.92
CA LEU A 51 12.32 -14.99 -7.64
C LEU A 51 11.87 -15.99 -6.58
N PRO A 52 12.77 -16.51 -5.75
CA PRO A 52 12.38 -17.25 -4.56
C PRO A 52 11.62 -16.33 -3.61
N ILE A 53 10.59 -16.86 -2.96
CA ILE A 53 9.86 -16.14 -1.92
C ILE A 53 10.48 -16.47 -0.56
N GLU A 54 10.91 -15.42 0.12
CA GLU A 54 11.46 -15.48 1.46
C GLU A 54 10.38 -15.22 2.50
N GLU A 55 10.57 -15.70 3.72
CA GLU A 55 9.68 -15.36 4.82
C GLU A 55 9.91 -13.91 5.26
N ALA A 56 8.81 -13.15 5.37
CA ALA A 56 8.84 -11.78 5.87
C ALA A 56 8.94 -11.80 7.39
N THR A 57 10.15 -11.70 7.92
CA THR A 57 10.40 -11.60 9.37
C THR A 57 11.13 -10.30 9.69
N PRO A 58 11.02 -9.79 10.93
CA PRO A 58 11.77 -8.62 11.39
C PRO A 58 13.29 -8.76 11.18
N GLU A 59 13.83 -9.97 11.37
CA GLU A 59 15.25 -10.26 11.21
C GLU A 59 15.67 -10.17 9.73
N ALA A 60 14.89 -10.79 8.83
CA ALA A 60 15.18 -10.78 7.41
C ALA A 60 15.14 -9.37 6.83
N LEU A 61 14.14 -8.58 7.21
CA LEU A 61 13.97 -7.21 6.71
C LEU A 61 14.92 -6.21 7.38
N GLY A 62 15.34 -6.48 8.61
CA GLY A 62 16.29 -5.66 9.36
C GLY A 62 17.77 -5.99 9.12
N ALA A 63 18.10 -6.92 8.22
CA ALA A 63 19.46 -7.40 7.98
C ALA A 63 20.42 -6.34 7.39
N GLY A 64 19.93 -5.20 6.90
CA GLY A 64 20.75 -4.12 6.35
C GLY A 64 21.19 -4.33 4.90
N ASP A 65 20.55 -5.23 4.20
CA ASP A 65 20.84 -5.58 2.81
C ASP A 65 19.76 -5.12 1.82
N LEU A 66 18.84 -4.26 2.26
CA LEU A 66 17.81 -3.61 1.45
C LEU A 66 17.94 -2.09 1.52
N ASP A 67 17.75 -1.41 0.40
CA ASP A 67 17.78 0.04 0.28
C ASP A 67 16.36 0.62 0.19
N LEU A 68 15.42 -0.13 -0.39
CA LEU A 68 14.03 0.27 -0.56
C LEU A 68 13.10 -0.93 -0.34
N CYS A 69 12.00 -0.74 0.41
CA CYS A 69 11.01 -1.78 0.62
C CYS A 69 9.60 -1.28 0.28
N PHE A 70 8.88 -2.07 -0.53
CA PHE A 70 7.44 -1.87 -0.78
C PHE A 70 6.62 -2.82 0.09
N PHE A 71 5.79 -2.27 0.97
CA PHE A 71 4.91 -3.05 1.84
C PHE A 71 3.48 -3.07 1.30
N SER A 72 2.97 -4.27 1.04
CA SER A 72 1.60 -4.55 0.59
C SER A 72 0.97 -5.64 1.46
N VAL A 73 0.96 -5.41 2.78
CA VAL A 73 0.44 -6.31 3.81
C VAL A 73 -0.56 -5.58 4.70
N GLY A 74 -1.24 -6.30 5.58
CA GLY A 74 -2.20 -5.71 6.51
C GLY A 74 -1.55 -4.80 7.55
N THR A 75 -2.34 -3.91 8.16
CA THR A 75 -1.91 -2.88 9.11
C THR A 75 -1.08 -3.44 10.27
N GLY A 76 -1.49 -4.56 10.87
CA GLY A 76 -0.77 -5.19 11.99
C GLY A 76 0.65 -5.61 11.59
N LEU A 77 0.80 -6.31 10.45
CA LEU A 77 2.10 -6.73 9.95
C LEU A 77 2.97 -5.55 9.53
N SER A 78 2.40 -4.52 8.90
CA SER A 78 3.15 -3.30 8.58
C SER A 78 3.69 -2.63 9.85
N SER A 79 2.88 -2.51 10.90
CA SER A 79 3.30 -1.91 12.17
C SER A 79 4.49 -2.63 12.82
N GLU A 80 4.64 -3.93 12.57
CA GLU A 80 5.75 -4.75 13.08
C GLU A 80 6.97 -4.71 12.16
N LEU A 81 6.76 -4.95 10.86
CA LEU A 81 7.83 -5.21 9.90
C LEU A 81 8.49 -3.94 9.35
N VAL A 82 7.71 -2.87 9.10
CA VAL A 82 8.25 -1.61 8.57
C VAL A 82 9.33 -1.01 9.47
N PRO A 83 9.12 -0.89 10.81
CA PRO A 83 10.18 -0.39 11.68
C PRO A 83 11.44 -1.25 11.69
N ALA A 84 11.33 -2.56 11.45
CA ALA A 84 12.50 -3.44 11.35
C ALA A 84 13.31 -3.14 10.08
N ALA A 85 12.66 -3.00 8.93
CA ALA A 85 13.31 -2.64 7.67
C ALA A 85 13.96 -1.24 7.75
N VAL A 86 13.31 -0.27 8.38
CA VAL A 86 13.88 1.07 8.61
C VAL A 86 15.13 1.00 9.49
N ARG A 87 15.12 0.20 10.57
CA ARG A 87 16.32 -0.01 11.39
C ARG A 87 17.47 -0.66 10.61
N GLY A 88 17.14 -1.49 9.61
CA GLY A 88 18.10 -2.05 8.64
C GLY A 88 18.62 -1.03 7.63
N GLY A 89 18.10 0.20 7.60
CA GLY A 89 18.52 1.27 6.70
C GLY A 89 17.69 1.40 5.43
N ALA A 90 16.63 0.61 5.26
CA ALA A 90 15.77 0.69 4.08
C ALA A 90 14.78 1.87 4.18
N LEU A 91 14.55 2.57 3.06
CA LEU A 91 13.37 3.41 2.88
C LEU A 91 12.15 2.51 2.64
N CYS A 92 11.08 2.72 3.40
CA CYS A 92 9.87 1.90 3.29
C CYS A 92 8.71 2.71 2.69
N VAL A 93 8.10 2.19 1.62
CA VAL A 93 6.84 2.68 1.07
C VAL A 93 5.74 1.73 1.55
N ASP A 94 4.91 2.19 2.50
CA ASP A 94 3.85 1.40 3.10
C ASP A 94 2.48 1.74 2.53
N LYS A 95 1.77 0.72 2.03
CA LYS A 95 0.41 0.84 1.47
C LYS A 95 -0.68 0.56 2.50
N SER A 96 -0.32 0.10 3.70
CA SER A 96 -1.29 -0.12 4.77
C SER A 96 -1.78 1.20 5.38
N SER A 97 -2.73 1.14 6.29
CA SER A 97 -3.16 2.32 7.05
C SER A 97 -2.28 2.62 8.27
N ALA A 98 -1.27 1.77 8.58
CA ALA A 98 -0.50 1.83 9.81
C ALA A 98 0.15 3.20 10.07
N PHE A 99 0.69 3.83 9.02
CA PHE A 99 1.49 5.04 9.17
C PHE A 99 0.89 6.29 8.52
N ARG A 100 -0.26 6.17 7.85
CA ARG A 100 -0.85 7.28 7.07
C ARG A 100 -1.11 8.54 7.87
N LEU A 101 -1.58 8.41 9.11
CA LEU A 101 -1.89 9.53 9.99
C LEU A 101 -0.83 9.78 11.06
N THR A 102 0.26 9.02 11.06
CA THR A 102 1.39 9.22 11.98
C THR A 102 2.04 10.57 11.72
N GLU A 103 2.29 11.33 12.79
CA GLU A 103 3.00 12.61 12.71
C GLU A 103 4.45 12.37 12.23
N GLY A 104 4.94 13.25 11.36
CA GLY A 104 6.28 13.13 10.78
C GLY A 104 6.39 12.15 9.61
N VAL A 105 5.41 11.27 9.39
CA VAL A 105 5.39 10.38 8.22
C VAL A 105 4.67 11.08 7.07
N PRO A 106 5.35 11.32 5.92
CA PRO A 106 4.72 11.91 4.76
C PRO A 106 3.72 10.94 4.13
N LEU A 107 2.51 11.43 3.86
CA LEU A 107 1.47 10.75 3.11
C LEU A 107 1.47 11.30 1.69
N VAL A 108 1.90 10.50 0.71
CA VAL A 108 2.31 11.02 -0.60
C VAL A 108 1.47 10.48 -1.75
N VAL A 109 1.02 11.40 -2.58
CA VAL A 109 0.54 11.18 -3.94
C VAL A 109 1.48 11.95 -4.87
N PRO A 110 2.33 11.26 -5.66
CA PRO A 110 3.42 11.92 -6.41
C PRO A 110 2.96 13.09 -7.29
N GLU A 111 1.77 12.99 -7.87
CA GLU A 111 1.16 14.01 -8.75
C GLU A 111 0.67 15.26 -8.01
N VAL A 112 0.53 15.19 -6.67
CA VAL A 112 -0.08 16.26 -5.86
C VAL A 112 0.94 16.88 -4.91
N ASN A 113 1.70 16.04 -4.20
CA ASN A 113 2.62 16.47 -3.14
C ASN A 113 3.91 15.64 -3.13
N GLY A 114 4.40 15.23 -4.31
CA GLY A 114 5.56 14.36 -4.47
C GLY A 114 6.85 14.87 -3.80
N GLU A 115 7.01 16.19 -3.69
CA GLU A 115 8.14 16.82 -3.01
C GLU A 115 8.21 16.44 -1.51
N ARG A 116 7.08 16.08 -0.89
CA ARG A 116 7.03 15.66 0.53
C ARG A 116 7.76 14.36 0.80
N VAL A 117 8.08 13.56 -0.24
CA VAL A 117 8.94 12.39 -0.08
C VAL A 117 10.26 12.75 0.59
N ALA A 118 10.84 13.90 0.27
CA ALA A 118 12.12 14.35 0.85
C ALA A 118 12.08 14.56 2.38
N ALA A 119 10.90 14.65 2.98
CA ALA A 119 10.73 14.85 4.42
C ALA A 119 10.61 13.52 5.22
N HIS A 120 10.85 12.35 4.57
CA HIS A 120 10.73 11.06 5.25
C HIS A 120 11.85 10.84 6.29
N ASP A 121 11.50 10.11 7.34
CA ASP A 121 12.44 9.51 8.30
C ASP A 121 12.36 7.98 8.20
N GLY A 122 12.68 7.48 7.00
CA GLY A 122 12.66 6.04 6.67
C GLY A 122 11.30 5.50 6.24
N ILE A 123 10.19 6.21 6.41
CA ILE A 123 8.84 5.74 6.02
C ILE A 123 8.16 6.79 5.14
N VAL A 124 7.56 6.31 4.04
CA VAL A 124 6.62 7.06 3.20
C VAL A 124 5.31 6.28 3.16
N ALA A 125 4.22 6.89 3.59
CA ALA A 125 2.91 6.26 3.54
C ALA A 125 2.23 6.52 2.20
N ASN A 126 1.63 5.46 1.63
CA ASN A 126 0.79 5.54 0.45
C ASN A 126 -0.68 5.63 0.88
N PRO A 127 -1.46 6.60 0.38
CA PRO A 127 -2.85 6.79 0.78
C PRO A 127 -3.78 5.64 0.38
N ASN A 128 -5.01 5.70 0.89
CA ASN A 128 -6.11 4.86 0.43
C ASN A 128 -6.35 5.05 -1.08
N CYS A 129 -6.73 3.98 -1.78
CA CYS A 129 -6.92 3.99 -3.23
C CYS A 129 -7.95 5.04 -3.70
N SER A 130 -9.04 5.22 -2.96
CA SER A 130 -10.05 6.25 -3.27
C SER A 130 -9.52 7.66 -3.00
N THR A 131 -8.73 7.83 -1.94
CA THR A 131 -8.07 9.11 -1.64
C THR A 131 -7.13 9.54 -2.76
N ILE A 132 -6.30 8.63 -3.29
CA ILE A 132 -5.35 8.94 -4.38
C ILE A 132 -6.10 9.53 -5.59
N GLN A 133 -7.14 8.84 -6.06
CA GLN A 133 -7.92 9.30 -7.22
C GLN A 133 -8.59 10.65 -6.96
N LEU A 134 -9.15 10.82 -5.75
CA LEU A 134 -9.84 12.04 -5.37
C LEU A 134 -8.89 13.24 -5.32
N VAL A 135 -7.73 13.11 -4.67
CA VAL A 135 -6.81 14.25 -4.53
C VAL A 135 -6.11 14.61 -5.83
N CYS A 136 -5.89 13.66 -6.75
CA CYS A 136 -5.41 13.96 -8.11
C CYS A 136 -6.38 14.88 -8.85
N ALA A 137 -7.70 14.67 -8.68
CA ALA A 137 -8.72 15.52 -9.27
C ALA A 137 -8.89 16.86 -8.53
N LEU A 138 -8.80 16.84 -7.20
CA LEU A 138 -9.05 18.00 -6.36
C LEU A 138 -7.83 18.92 -6.19
N GLY A 139 -6.62 18.39 -6.27
CA GLY A 139 -5.38 19.15 -6.06
C GLY A 139 -5.31 20.41 -6.91
N PRO A 140 -5.40 20.31 -8.25
CA PRO A 140 -5.39 21.50 -9.13
C PRO A 140 -6.52 22.49 -8.85
N LEU A 141 -7.71 22.00 -8.45
CA LEU A 141 -8.84 22.85 -8.10
C LEU A 141 -8.61 23.56 -6.76
N HIS A 142 -7.99 22.87 -5.80
CA HIS A 142 -7.64 23.46 -4.51
C HIS A 142 -6.59 24.55 -4.67
N GLU A 143 -5.57 24.30 -5.46
CA GLU A 143 -4.51 25.25 -5.75
C GLU A 143 -5.06 26.51 -6.47
N ALA A 144 -5.94 26.33 -7.46
CA ALA A 144 -6.45 27.43 -8.25
C ALA A 144 -7.52 28.28 -7.53
N ALA A 145 -8.36 27.67 -6.68
CA ALA A 145 -9.56 28.34 -6.16
C ALA A 145 -9.79 28.19 -4.64
N GLY A 146 -9.04 27.34 -3.96
CA GLY A 146 -9.22 27.06 -2.54
C GLY A 146 -10.54 26.31 -2.27
N LEU A 147 -10.50 25.00 -2.09
CA LEU A 147 -11.67 24.19 -1.78
C LEU A 147 -12.17 24.45 -0.35
N ARG A 148 -13.45 24.72 -0.20
CA ARG A 148 -14.11 24.92 1.11
C ARG A 148 -14.87 23.70 1.57
N ARG A 149 -15.46 22.95 0.65
CA ARG A 149 -16.25 21.76 0.92
C ARG A 149 -16.19 20.79 -0.24
N VAL A 150 -16.00 19.52 0.06
CA VAL A 150 -16.12 18.42 -0.89
C VAL A 150 -17.23 17.50 -0.43
N ARG A 151 -18.08 17.07 -1.36
CA ARG A 151 -19.04 15.99 -1.17
C ARG A 151 -18.77 14.97 -2.23
N VAL A 152 -18.54 13.72 -1.83
CA VAL A 152 -18.17 12.64 -2.74
C VAL A 152 -19.02 11.40 -2.44
N ALA A 153 -19.38 10.66 -3.48
CA ALA A 153 -19.92 9.32 -3.39
C ALA A 153 -19.04 8.41 -4.26
N THR A 154 -18.66 7.25 -3.74
CA THR A 154 -17.77 6.32 -4.42
C THR A 154 -18.43 4.97 -4.63
N TYR A 155 -18.09 4.32 -5.75
CA TYR A 155 -18.42 2.93 -6.04
C TYR A 155 -17.09 2.19 -6.13
N GLN A 156 -16.85 1.24 -5.23
CA GLN A 156 -15.56 0.59 -5.10
C GLN A 156 -15.64 -0.89 -5.40
N SER A 157 -14.59 -1.43 -6.05
CA SER A 157 -14.45 -2.85 -6.27
C SER A 157 -14.05 -3.57 -4.97
N ALA A 158 -14.57 -4.76 -4.75
CA ALA A 158 -14.19 -5.63 -3.64
C ALA A 158 -12.71 -6.05 -3.66
N SER A 159 -12.01 -5.89 -4.79
CA SER A 159 -10.59 -6.24 -4.92
C SER A 159 -9.67 -5.44 -3.96
N GLY A 160 -10.08 -4.23 -3.57
CA GLY A 160 -9.34 -3.43 -2.57
C GLY A 160 -9.30 -4.06 -1.18
N ALA A 161 -10.28 -4.89 -0.83
CA ALA A 161 -10.34 -5.61 0.43
C ALA A 161 -9.60 -6.97 0.41
N GLY A 162 -8.96 -7.32 -0.71
CA GLY A 162 -8.13 -8.52 -0.84
C GLY A 162 -8.83 -9.70 -1.51
N ILE A 163 -8.06 -10.78 -1.70
CA ILE A 163 -8.51 -11.96 -2.46
C ILE A 163 -9.67 -12.68 -1.75
N GLU A 164 -9.59 -12.80 -0.43
CA GLU A 164 -10.63 -13.49 0.36
C GLU A 164 -12.00 -12.83 0.19
N ARG A 165 -12.05 -11.49 0.27
CA ARG A 165 -13.31 -10.74 0.07
C ARG A 165 -13.84 -10.83 -1.35
N MET A 166 -12.96 -10.89 -2.35
CA MET A 166 -13.37 -11.14 -3.74
C MET A 166 -14.00 -12.52 -3.91
N GLU A 167 -13.47 -13.54 -3.25
CA GLU A 167 -14.01 -14.91 -3.31
C GLU A 167 -15.35 -15.03 -2.58
N GLU A 168 -15.49 -14.36 -1.43
CA GLU A 168 -16.76 -14.28 -0.71
C GLU A 168 -17.83 -13.62 -1.57
N LEU A 169 -17.53 -12.47 -2.17
CA LEU A 169 -18.45 -11.77 -3.06
C LEU A 169 -18.84 -12.63 -4.26
N ARG A 170 -17.90 -13.37 -4.85
CA ARG A 170 -18.20 -14.31 -5.96
C ARG A 170 -19.11 -15.46 -5.54
N LYS A 171 -19.02 -15.90 -4.30
CA LYS A 171 -19.89 -16.96 -3.75
C LYS A 171 -21.30 -16.43 -3.47
N GLN A 172 -21.44 -15.20 -3.01
CA GLN A 172 -22.71 -14.55 -2.65
C GLN A 172 -23.49 -14.07 -3.88
N ALA A 173 -22.81 -13.41 -4.84
CA ALA A 173 -23.42 -12.78 -5.99
C ALA A 173 -24.28 -13.68 -6.91
N PRO A 174 -24.02 -15.01 -7.07
CA PRO A 174 -24.85 -15.86 -7.93
C PRO A 174 -26.17 -16.31 -7.31
N THR A 175 -26.39 -16.21 -6.00
CA THR A 175 -27.45 -16.92 -5.31
C THR A 175 -28.71 -16.09 -5.02
N ASP A 176 -28.61 -14.81 -4.75
CA ASP A 176 -29.77 -13.99 -4.37
C ASP A 176 -29.67 -12.50 -4.75
N GLY A 177 -28.54 -12.05 -5.27
CA GLY A 177 -28.30 -10.64 -5.59
C GLY A 177 -28.11 -9.76 -4.35
N ASN A 178 -28.18 -10.30 -3.16
CA ASN A 178 -27.84 -9.63 -1.93
C ASN A 178 -26.36 -9.84 -1.62
N VAL A 179 -25.64 -8.76 -1.50
CA VAL A 179 -24.28 -8.72 -1.01
C VAL A 179 -24.34 -8.29 0.44
N ASP A 180 -24.08 -9.23 1.35
CA ASP A 180 -23.96 -8.90 2.77
C ASP A 180 -22.72 -8.02 2.95
N MET A 181 -22.98 -6.78 3.32
CA MET A 181 -21.96 -5.77 3.53
C MET A 181 -21.76 -5.63 5.04
N ASP A 182 -20.79 -6.36 5.59
CA ASP A 182 -20.33 -6.15 6.96
C ASP A 182 -19.59 -4.80 7.06
N TRP A 183 -20.38 -3.74 7.19
CA TRP A 183 -19.87 -2.43 7.47
C TRP A 183 -20.04 -2.13 8.96
N GLU A 184 -18.93 -2.12 9.68
CA GLU A 184 -18.93 -1.59 11.03
C GLU A 184 -18.79 -0.06 10.97
N LEU A 185 -19.68 0.63 11.68
CA LEU A 185 -19.58 2.08 11.86
C LEU A 185 -18.59 2.35 12.99
N GLU A 186 -17.56 3.13 12.72
CA GLU A 186 -16.76 3.78 13.75
C GLU A 186 -17.43 5.12 14.14
N GLY A 187 -18.30 5.10 15.14
CA GLY A 187 -19.14 6.25 15.47
C GLY A 187 -20.23 6.49 14.42
N ASP A 188 -20.24 7.66 13.78
CA ASP A 188 -21.22 8.04 12.75
C ASP A 188 -20.68 7.85 11.30
N GLU A 189 -19.46 7.33 11.12
CA GLU A 189 -18.81 7.19 9.83
C GLU A 189 -18.33 5.75 9.61
N PHE A 190 -18.30 5.31 8.36
CA PHE A 190 -17.59 4.09 7.97
C PHE A 190 -16.07 4.32 7.94
N ASP A 191 -15.30 3.29 8.21
CA ASP A 191 -13.83 3.33 8.20
C ASP A 191 -13.28 3.94 6.88
N GLU A 192 -13.84 3.56 5.73
CA GLU A 192 -13.45 4.12 4.43
C GLU A 192 -13.77 5.63 4.30
N GLU A 193 -14.87 6.11 4.87
CA GLU A 193 -15.22 7.53 4.86
C GLU A 193 -14.28 8.33 5.75
N SER A 194 -13.97 7.80 6.93
CA SER A 194 -13.01 8.38 7.87
C SER A 194 -11.61 8.51 7.26
N LYS A 195 -11.13 7.44 6.61
CA LYS A 195 -9.85 7.44 5.87
C LYS A 195 -9.85 8.49 4.78
N LEU A 196 -10.86 8.50 3.92
CA LEU A 196 -10.96 9.45 2.80
C LEU A 196 -10.92 10.90 3.30
N ARG A 197 -11.65 11.21 4.37
CA ARG A 197 -11.71 12.54 4.97
C ARG A 197 -10.37 12.97 5.60
N ALA A 198 -9.78 12.11 6.42
CA ALA A 198 -8.56 12.41 7.15
C ALA A 198 -7.33 12.51 6.23
N GLU A 199 -7.21 11.56 5.30
CA GLU A 199 -6.09 11.51 4.37
C GLU A 199 -6.13 12.66 3.35
N THR A 200 -7.32 12.99 2.80
CA THR A 200 -7.47 14.14 1.90
C THR A 200 -7.03 15.44 2.58
N ARG A 201 -7.37 15.65 3.85
CA ARG A 201 -6.94 16.83 4.62
C ARG A 201 -5.44 16.86 4.90
N LYS A 202 -4.81 15.71 5.04
CA LYS A 202 -3.35 15.62 5.27
C LYS A 202 -2.57 15.89 3.98
N ILE A 203 -3.12 15.54 2.83
CA ILE A 203 -2.47 15.67 1.52
C ILE A 203 -2.61 17.09 0.97
N LEU A 204 -3.84 17.64 0.95
CA LEU A 204 -4.18 18.99 0.47
C LEU A 204 -4.03 20.04 1.58
#